data_df17fc7636a7cb05596a5e25619265ed
#
_entry.id   df17fc7636a7cb05596a5e25619265ed
#
_cell.length_a   1.000
_cell.length_b   1.000
_cell.length_c   1.000
_cell.angle_alpha   90.00
_cell.angle_beta   90.00
_cell.angle_gamma   90.00
#
_symmetry.space_group_name_H-M   'P 1'
#
loop_
_entity.id
_entity.type
_entity.pdbx_description
1 polymer ?
#
loop_
_entity_poly.entity_id
_entity_poly.type
_entity_poly.pdbx_seq_one_letter_code
_entity_poly.pdbx_strand_id
1 'polypeptide(L)'
;MVDIMKKKIILSVCAAVAMAFSLPSQAQRLIPKQRGIEVVGSVPLIKGEKFLAADNFGMGASLTRYLGRENYTFVMAEYEQQNMPYRSYNVKLKDALLQVGYMHPVLSDRGKNVFLYGGISALGGYEQLNEDKRLLPDGATLLDRSRFVYGGAVHGSVEVFLTDRVLFLVKAQGRFLFGTDVHRFRPAVSAGLRFNF
;
A
#
# COMPACT_ATOMS: atom_id res chain seq x y z
N MET A 1 3.54 31.66 3.28
CA MET A 1 2.26 30.98 3.61
C MET A 1 2.35 29.46 3.53
N VAL A 2 2.96 28.89 2.53
CA VAL A 2 3.15 27.42 2.35
C VAL A 2 3.95 26.76 3.48
N ASP A 3 4.95 27.43 4.01
CA ASP A 3 5.84 26.88 5.05
C ASP A 3 5.17 26.76 6.44
N ILE A 4 4.26 27.68 6.74
CA ILE A 4 3.47 27.65 7.98
C ILE A 4 2.44 26.51 7.92
N MET A 5 1.85 26.25 6.76
CA MET A 5 0.93 25.13 6.57
C MET A 5 1.63 23.78 6.72
N LYS A 6 2.83 23.63 6.16
CA LYS A 6 3.63 22.39 6.31
C LYS A 6 4.00 22.12 7.77
N LYS A 7 4.43 23.14 8.52
CA LYS A 7 4.73 23.02 9.96
C LYS A 7 3.51 22.63 10.77
N LYS A 8 2.33 23.19 10.47
CA LYS A 8 1.07 22.84 11.15
C LYS A 8 0.65 21.40 10.87
N ILE A 9 0.80 20.92 9.63
CA ILE A 9 0.50 19.53 9.28
C ILE A 9 1.44 18.56 10.00
N ILE A 10 2.74 18.85 10.01
CA ILE A 10 3.72 18.02 10.73
C ILE A 10 3.42 18.02 12.24
N LEU A 11 3.11 19.16 12.81
CA LEU A 11 2.76 19.27 14.24
C LEU A 11 1.48 18.50 14.58
N SER A 12 0.46 18.57 13.71
CA SER A 12 -0.78 17.79 13.88
C SER A 12 -0.57 16.29 13.79
N VAL A 13 0.28 15.85 12.87
CA VAL A 13 0.65 14.43 12.76
C VAL A 13 1.44 13.97 13.97
N CYS A 14 2.40 14.76 14.45
CA CYS A 14 3.16 14.46 15.67
C CYS A 14 2.25 14.43 16.91
N ALA A 15 1.30 15.35 17.02
CA ALA A 15 0.33 15.38 18.12
C ALA A 15 -0.63 14.17 18.08
N ALA A 16 -1.09 13.77 16.91
CA ALA A 16 -1.91 12.57 16.73
C ALA A 16 -1.15 11.29 17.10
N VAL A 17 0.12 11.20 16.71
CA VAL A 17 1.01 10.09 17.09
C VAL A 17 1.25 10.10 18.61
N ALA A 18 1.52 11.26 19.23
CA ALA A 18 1.72 11.37 20.68
C ALA A 18 0.47 10.99 21.48
N MET A 19 -0.73 11.35 21.00
CA MET A 19 -1.99 10.96 21.62
C MET A 19 -2.25 9.44 21.52
N ALA A 20 -1.81 8.79 20.44
CA ALA A 20 -1.92 7.34 20.30
C ALA A 20 -1.08 6.57 21.34
N PHE A 21 0.03 7.17 21.83
CA PHE A 21 0.86 6.57 22.88
C PHE A 21 0.29 6.71 24.31
N SER A 22 -0.74 7.53 24.52
CA SER A 22 -1.25 7.83 25.86
C SER A 22 -2.48 7.02 26.29
N LEU A 23 -2.98 6.12 25.46
CA LEU A 23 -4.13 5.28 25.80
C LEU A 23 -3.68 4.03 26.57
N PRO A 24 -4.02 3.88 27.87
CA PRO A 24 -3.72 2.67 28.61
C PRO A 24 -4.67 1.56 28.14
N SER A 25 -4.15 0.57 27.45
CA SER A 25 -4.91 -0.64 27.13
C SER A 25 -4.22 -1.86 27.72
N GLN A 26 -4.95 -2.61 28.54
CA GLN A 26 -4.49 -3.81 29.21
C GLN A 26 -5.04 -5.10 28.58
N ALA A 27 -5.74 -5.03 27.45
CA ALA A 27 -6.29 -6.20 26.78
C ALA A 27 -5.26 -6.83 25.82
N GLN A 28 -5.21 -8.15 25.80
CA GLN A 28 -4.45 -8.89 24.78
C GLN A 28 -5.16 -8.72 23.44
N ARG A 29 -4.68 -7.77 22.61
CA ARG A 29 -5.35 -7.32 21.40
C ARG A 29 -5.18 -8.26 20.21
N LEU A 30 -4.10 -9.02 20.19
CA LEU A 30 -3.80 -9.96 19.12
C LEU A 30 -3.94 -11.40 19.65
N ILE A 31 -4.98 -12.07 19.19
CA ILE A 31 -5.30 -13.44 19.57
C ILE A 31 -4.87 -14.36 18.40
N PRO A 32 -4.17 -15.49 18.68
CA PRO A 32 -3.88 -16.47 17.65
C PRO A 32 -5.15 -16.92 16.92
N LYS A 33 -5.07 -17.03 15.59
CA LYS A 33 -6.18 -17.34 14.66
C LYS A 33 -7.20 -16.22 14.46
N GLN A 34 -7.07 -15.07 15.10
CA GLN A 34 -7.88 -13.88 14.82
C GLN A 34 -7.77 -13.50 13.34
N ARG A 35 -8.89 -13.07 12.79
CA ARG A 35 -8.97 -12.60 11.40
C ARG A 35 -9.18 -11.10 11.37
N GLY A 36 -8.84 -10.49 10.24
CA GLY A 36 -9.11 -9.08 10.03
C GLY A 36 -9.43 -8.80 8.57
N ILE A 37 -10.23 -7.77 8.36
CA ILE A 37 -10.47 -7.16 7.06
C ILE A 37 -9.77 -5.81 7.06
N GLU A 38 -9.02 -5.54 6.01
CA GLU A 38 -8.27 -4.31 5.85
C GLU A 38 -8.66 -3.62 4.54
N VAL A 39 -8.78 -2.30 4.59
CA VAL A 39 -8.97 -1.46 3.41
C VAL A 39 -7.91 -0.37 3.42
N VAL A 40 -7.25 -0.17 2.29
CA VAL A 40 -6.17 0.80 2.13
C VAL A 40 -6.38 1.65 0.88
N GLY A 41 -5.98 2.91 0.98
CA GLY A 41 -5.70 3.76 -0.17
C GLY A 41 -4.19 3.84 -0.38
N SER A 42 -3.71 3.76 -1.60
CA SER A 42 -2.30 3.79 -1.95
C SER A 42 -1.96 4.88 -2.94
N VAL A 43 -0.71 5.32 -2.88
CA VAL A 43 -0.12 6.28 -3.82
C VAL A 43 1.16 5.65 -4.37
N PRO A 44 1.22 5.38 -5.68
CA PRO A 44 2.43 4.92 -6.32
C PRO A 44 3.51 6.02 -6.30
N LEU A 45 4.75 5.63 -6.05
CA LEU A 45 5.89 6.55 -6.03
C LEU A 45 6.57 6.52 -7.40
N ILE A 46 6.19 7.44 -8.28
CA ILE A 46 6.69 7.54 -9.65
C ILE A 46 7.80 8.60 -9.68
N LYS A 47 8.95 8.23 -10.25
CA LYS A 47 10.08 9.14 -10.38
C LYS A 47 9.72 10.30 -11.31
N GLY A 48 9.85 11.55 -10.82
CA GLY A 48 9.54 12.76 -11.57
C GLY A 48 8.10 13.27 -11.45
N GLU A 49 7.21 12.52 -10.82
CA GLU A 49 5.84 12.93 -10.55
C GLU A 49 5.67 13.52 -9.15
N LYS A 50 4.65 14.37 -8.99
CA LYS A 50 4.29 14.92 -7.68
C LYS A 50 3.66 13.83 -6.82
N PHE A 51 4.10 13.73 -5.56
CA PHE A 51 3.40 12.93 -4.57
C PHE A 51 1.94 13.45 -4.45
N LEU A 52 0.95 12.56 -4.52
CA LEU A 52 -0.49 12.87 -4.55
C LEU A 52 -0.95 13.58 -5.84
N ALA A 53 -0.43 13.19 -7.00
CA ALA A 53 -1.07 13.58 -8.26
C ALA A 53 -2.47 12.92 -8.33
N ALA A 54 -3.49 13.72 -8.66
CA ALA A 54 -4.89 13.29 -8.61
C ALA A 54 -5.21 12.04 -9.46
N ASP A 55 -4.40 11.78 -10.47
CA ASP A 55 -4.58 10.67 -11.41
C ASP A 55 -3.75 9.42 -11.03
N ASN A 56 -2.91 9.52 -9.99
CA ASN A 56 -2.05 8.44 -9.50
C ASN A 56 -2.55 7.97 -8.14
N PHE A 57 -3.37 6.94 -8.15
CA PHE A 57 -3.95 6.38 -6.93
C PHE A 57 -4.10 4.87 -7.03
N GLY A 58 -4.21 4.24 -5.87
CA GLY A 58 -4.57 2.85 -5.75
C GLY A 58 -5.51 2.63 -4.57
N MET A 59 -6.16 1.50 -4.58
CA MET A 59 -6.98 1.02 -3.49
C MET A 59 -6.80 -0.49 -3.34
N GLY A 60 -6.90 -0.97 -2.11
CA GLY A 60 -6.78 -2.39 -1.84
C GLY A 60 -7.66 -2.84 -0.69
N ALA A 61 -8.06 -4.10 -0.75
CA ALA A 61 -8.73 -4.78 0.35
C ALA A 61 -8.02 -6.08 0.64
N SER A 62 -7.83 -6.41 1.92
CA SER A 62 -7.19 -7.65 2.30
C SER A 62 -7.89 -8.36 3.44
N LEU A 63 -7.73 -9.69 3.43
CA LEU A 63 -8.07 -10.58 4.53
C LEU A 63 -6.78 -10.97 5.24
N THR A 64 -6.72 -10.77 6.53
CA THR A 64 -5.57 -11.11 7.37
C THR A 64 -5.91 -12.23 8.33
N ARG A 65 -4.93 -13.05 8.70
CA ARG A 65 -5.05 -14.10 9.71
C ARG A 65 -3.80 -14.14 10.58
N TYR A 66 -3.96 -13.88 11.85
CA TYR A 66 -2.88 -13.99 12.83
C TYR A 66 -2.55 -15.46 13.11
N LEU A 67 -1.26 -15.79 13.07
CA LEU A 67 -0.77 -17.17 13.26
C LEU A 67 -0.39 -17.44 14.71
N GLY A 68 0.26 -16.52 15.34
CA GLY A 68 0.80 -16.57 16.68
C GLY A 68 2.02 -15.65 16.79
N ARG A 69 2.42 -15.27 17.99
CA ARG A 69 3.52 -14.31 18.22
C ARG A 69 3.36 -13.02 17.39
N GLU A 70 2.11 -12.58 17.19
CA GLU A 70 1.77 -11.31 16.51
C GLU A 70 2.03 -11.28 14.99
N ASN A 71 2.58 -12.34 14.40
CA ASN A 71 2.75 -12.46 12.96
C ASN A 71 1.43 -12.85 12.26
N TYR A 72 1.27 -12.45 11.01
CA TYR A 72 0.07 -12.75 10.23
C TYR A 72 0.36 -13.01 8.75
N THR A 73 -0.54 -13.77 8.14
CA THR A 73 -0.64 -13.92 6.69
C THR A 73 -1.77 -13.05 6.16
N PHE A 74 -1.67 -12.67 4.90
CA PHE A 74 -2.71 -11.90 4.24
C PHE A 74 -2.92 -12.34 2.78
N VAL A 75 -4.15 -12.13 2.32
CA VAL A 75 -4.50 -12.17 0.90
C VAL A 75 -5.09 -10.80 0.57
N MET A 76 -4.56 -10.11 -0.44
CA MET A 76 -4.91 -8.74 -0.79
C MET A 76 -5.25 -8.66 -2.27
N ALA A 77 -6.39 -8.06 -2.59
CA ALA A 77 -6.71 -7.58 -3.92
C ALA A 77 -6.41 -6.08 -3.98
N GLU A 78 -5.68 -5.65 -4.99
CA GLU A 78 -5.23 -4.27 -5.16
C GLU A 78 -5.51 -3.81 -6.59
N TYR A 79 -6.03 -2.59 -6.71
CA TYR A 79 -6.16 -1.87 -7.96
C TYR A 79 -5.31 -0.61 -7.89
N GLU A 80 -4.52 -0.34 -8.92
CA GLU A 80 -3.69 0.86 -8.99
C GLU A 80 -3.79 1.48 -10.38
N GLN A 81 -3.87 2.79 -10.43
CA GLN A 81 -3.82 3.57 -11.64
C GLN A 81 -2.64 4.53 -11.58
N GLN A 82 -1.87 4.57 -12.65
CA GLN A 82 -0.73 5.47 -12.82
C GLN A 82 -0.81 6.15 -14.16
N ASN A 83 -0.47 7.43 -14.20
CA ASN A 83 -0.27 8.16 -15.42
C ASN A 83 1.23 8.27 -15.70
N MET A 84 1.66 7.71 -16.81
CA MET A 84 3.04 7.78 -17.25
C MET A 84 3.22 8.90 -18.26
N PRO A 85 4.12 9.87 -18.01
CA PRO A 85 4.38 10.93 -18.98
C PRO A 85 5.06 10.34 -20.23
N TYR A 86 4.44 10.56 -21.38
CA TYR A 86 5.01 10.20 -22.68
C TYR A 86 4.95 11.41 -23.62
N ARG A 87 6.11 12.05 -23.87
CA ARG A 87 6.23 13.30 -24.66
C ARG A 87 5.31 14.39 -24.12
N SER A 88 4.24 14.73 -24.85
CA SER A 88 3.28 15.80 -24.51
C SER A 88 1.95 15.30 -23.91
N TYR A 89 1.80 13.99 -23.67
CA TYR A 89 0.59 13.40 -23.09
C TYR A 89 0.93 12.26 -22.11
N ASN A 90 -0.09 11.81 -21.37
CA ASN A 90 0.07 10.76 -20.37
C ASN A 90 -0.55 9.46 -20.87
N VAL A 91 0.17 8.36 -20.69
CA VAL A 91 -0.31 7.00 -20.95
C VAL A 91 -0.78 6.41 -19.63
N LYS A 92 -2.04 5.98 -19.59
CA LYS A 92 -2.62 5.35 -18.39
C LYS A 92 -2.15 3.91 -18.27
N LEU A 93 -1.61 3.57 -17.11
CA LEU A 93 -1.31 2.21 -16.68
C LEU A 93 -2.27 1.85 -15.56
N LYS A 94 -2.98 0.74 -15.68
CA LYS A 94 -3.87 0.20 -14.66
C LYS A 94 -3.44 -1.21 -14.30
N ASP A 95 -3.27 -1.47 -13.02
CA ASP A 95 -2.89 -2.77 -12.47
C ASP A 95 -4.03 -3.31 -11.60
N ALA A 96 -4.42 -4.56 -11.84
CA ALA A 96 -5.27 -5.33 -10.94
C ALA A 96 -4.46 -6.53 -10.44
N LEU A 97 -4.07 -6.50 -9.17
CA LEU A 97 -3.13 -7.45 -8.58
C LEU A 97 -3.78 -8.21 -7.42
N LEU A 98 -3.46 -9.49 -7.32
CA LEU A 98 -3.72 -10.32 -6.16
C LEU A 98 -2.39 -10.65 -5.49
N GLN A 99 -2.31 -10.46 -4.17
CA GLN A 99 -1.10 -10.71 -3.38
C GLN A 99 -1.41 -11.70 -2.26
N VAL A 100 -0.46 -12.60 -1.99
CA VAL A 100 -0.48 -13.49 -0.83
C VAL A 100 0.85 -13.33 -0.11
N GLY A 101 0.81 -13.01 1.19
CA GLY A 101 2.03 -12.67 1.89
C GLY A 101 2.02 -12.98 3.38
N TYR A 102 3.16 -12.71 3.98
CA TYR A 102 3.44 -12.91 5.40
C TYR A 102 4.09 -11.66 5.98
N MET A 103 3.62 -11.26 7.17
CA MET A 103 4.15 -10.13 7.93
C MET A 103 4.67 -10.60 9.29
N HIS A 104 5.85 -10.15 9.63
CA HIS A 104 6.54 -10.45 10.88
C HIS A 104 6.71 -9.17 11.70
N PRO A 105 6.37 -9.17 13.00
CA PRO A 105 6.61 -8.03 13.87
C PRO A 105 8.12 -7.88 14.09
N VAL A 106 8.66 -6.72 13.76
CA VAL A 106 10.08 -6.37 13.95
C VAL A 106 10.27 -5.69 15.29
N LEU A 107 9.38 -4.76 15.61
CA LEU A 107 9.36 -4.00 16.86
C LEU A 107 7.93 -3.81 17.34
N SER A 108 7.75 -3.73 18.64
CA SER A 108 6.50 -3.31 19.28
C SER A 108 6.79 -2.48 20.53
N ASP A 109 5.88 -1.58 20.88
CA ASP A 109 5.94 -0.89 22.15
C ASP A 109 5.57 -1.83 23.31
N ARG A 110 5.91 -1.44 24.55
CA ARG A 110 5.61 -2.24 25.76
C ARG A 110 4.12 -2.46 25.97
N GLY A 111 3.28 -1.50 25.56
CA GLY A 111 1.82 -1.57 25.64
C GLY A 111 1.17 -2.35 24.53
N LYS A 112 1.95 -2.79 23.52
CA LYS A 112 1.45 -3.46 22.30
C LYS A 112 0.36 -2.65 21.58
N ASN A 113 0.52 -1.33 21.60
CA ASN A 113 -0.35 -0.41 20.89
C ASN A 113 0.17 -0.10 19.48
N VAL A 114 1.49 -0.13 19.31
CA VAL A 114 2.17 0.20 18.07
C VAL A 114 3.08 -0.95 17.66
N PHE A 115 2.97 -1.37 16.42
CA PHE A 115 3.80 -2.42 15.83
C PHE A 115 4.49 -1.90 14.58
N LEU A 116 5.74 -2.28 14.42
CA LEU A 116 6.48 -2.19 13.16
C LEU A 116 6.57 -3.59 12.58
N TYR A 117 6.06 -3.78 11.38
CA TYR A 117 6.12 -5.05 10.66
C TYR A 117 7.04 -4.96 9.45
N GLY A 118 7.72 -6.06 9.18
CA GLY A 118 8.38 -6.33 7.91
C GLY A 118 7.77 -7.57 7.27
N GLY A 119 7.70 -7.63 5.95
CA GLY A 119 7.10 -8.78 5.30
C GLY A 119 7.42 -8.93 3.84
N ILE A 120 6.96 -10.04 3.28
CA ILE A 120 7.13 -10.41 1.87
C ILE A 120 5.83 -10.97 1.31
N SER A 121 5.62 -10.83 0.02
CA SER A 121 4.50 -11.44 -0.69
C SER A 121 4.88 -11.93 -2.08
N ALA A 122 4.14 -12.92 -2.57
CA ALA A 122 4.02 -13.23 -3.98
C ALA A 122 2.80 -12.50 -4.54
N LEU A 123 2.87 -12.08 -5.78
CA LEU A 123 1.78 -11.36 -6.44
C LEU A 123 1.64 -11.80 -7.91
N GLY A 124 0.42 -11.67 -8.40
CA GLY A 124 0.09 -11.90 -9.80
C GLY A 124 -1.17 -11.12 -10.16
N GLY A 125 -1.31 -10.78 -11.42
CA GLY A 125 -2.45 -10.02 -11.87
C GLY A 125 -2.37 -9.61 -13.31
N TYR A 126 -3.15 -8.61 -13.66
CA TYR A 126 -3.27 -8.12 -15.02
C TYR A 126 -2.92 -6.63 -15.09
N GLU A 127 -2.05 -6.30 -16.03
CA GLU A 127 -1.64 -4.96 -16.36
C GLU A 127 -2.35 -4.51 -17.64
N GLN A 128 -3.05 -3.39 -17.60
CA GLN A 128 -3.69 -2.77 -18.75
C GLN A 128 -3.00 -1.45 -19.09
N LEU A 129 -2.52 -1.34 -20.32
CA LEU A 129 -1.84 -0.16 -20.82
C LEU A 129 -2.74 0.60 -21.80
N ASN A 130 -2.89 1.94 -21.60
CA ASN A 130 -3.61 2.86 -22.48
C ASN A 130 -5.03 2.39 -22.88
N GLU A 131 -5.74 1.67 -21.97
CA GLU A 131 -7.09 1.13 -22.25
C GLU A 131 -7.14 0.23 -23.49
N ASP A 132 -6.05 -0.50 -23.76
CA ASP A 132 -5.85 -1.36 -24.96
C ASP A 132 -5.81 -0.61 -26.30
N LYS A 133 -5.80 0.73 -26.28
CA LYS A 133 -5.67 1.54 -27.50
C LYS A 133 -4.20 1.60 -27.93
N ARG A 134 -3.91 1.03 -29.09
CA ARG A 134 -2.56 0.99 -29.65
C ARG A 134 -2.12 2.30 -30.30
N LEU A 135 -3.07 3.04 -30.87
CA LEU A 135 -2.78 4.29 -31.56
C LEU A 135 -2.77 5.45 -30.56
N LEU A 136 -1.66 6.14 -30.49
CA LEU A 136 -1.50 7.34 -29.70
C LEU A 136 -1.95 8.58 -30.48
N PRO A 137 -2.29 9.71 -29.81
CA PRO A 137 -2.75 10.93 -30.48
C PRO A 137 -1.76 11.51 -31.49
N ASP A 138 -0.47 11.20 -31.37
CA ASP A 138 0.58 11.62 -32.31
C ASP A 138 0.79 10.66 -33.50
N GLY A 139 -0.07 9.63 -33.64
CA GLY A 139 0.01 8.62 -34.66
C GLY A 139 1.05 7.52 -34.37
N ALA A 140 1.75 7.57 -33.25
CA ALA A 140 2.65 6.50 -32.83
C ALA A 140 1.85 5.28 -32.38
N THR A 141 2.41 4.08 -32.61
CA THR A 141 1.81 2.83 -32.17
C THR A 141 2.52 2.33 -30.93
N LEU A 142 1.76 2.08 -29.84
CA LEU A 142 2.28 1.39 -28.66
C LEU A 142 2.58 -0.06 -29.01
N LEU A 143 3.84 -0.48 -28.85
CA LEU A 143 4.27 -1.86 -29.00
C LEU A 143 3.93 -2.70 -27.77
N ASP A 144 3.90 -2.05 -26.60
CA ASP A 144 3.57 -2.65 -25.32
C ASP A 144 2.09 -3.02 -25.25
N ARG A 145 1.80 -4.17 -24.67
CA ARG A 145 0.44 -4.71 -24.58
C ARG A 145 0.04 -4.93 -23.15
N SER A 146 -1.27 -4.85 -22.93
CA SER A 146 -1.87 -5.37 -21.70
C SER A 146 -1.58 -6.87 -21.58
N ARG A 147 -1.15 -7.30 -20.39
CA ARG A 147 -0.70 -8.68 -20.18
C ARG A 147 -0.82 -9.12 -18.74
N PHE A 148 -0.66 -10.40 -18.53
CA PHE A 148 -0.52 -10.97 -17.20
C PHE A 148 0.88 -10.66 -16.64
N VAL A 149 0.91 -10.19 -15.39
CA VAL A 149 2.14 -9.89 -14.64
C VAL A 149 2.19 -10.71 -13.37
N TYR A 150 3.40 -11.03 -12.92
CA TYR A 150 3.64 -11.76 -11.68
C TYR A 150 4.92 -11.27 -11.03
N GLY A 151 5.09 -11.59 -9.75
CA GLY A 151 6.30 -11.16 -9.07
C GLY A 151 6.26 -11.35 -7.57
N GLY A 152 7.03 -10.51 -6.88
CA GLY A 152 7.09 -10.47 -5.43
C GLY A 152 7.14 -9.05 -4.92
N ALA A 153 6.82 -8.88 -3.64
CA ALA A 153 6.95 -7.59 -2.99
C ALA A 153 7.59 -7.73 -1.60
N VAL A 154 8.25 -6.66 -1.18
CA VAL A 154 8.69 -6.45 0.19
C VAL A 154 7.82 -5.39 0.82
N HIS A 155 7.50 -5.56 2.10
CA HIS A 155 6.60 -4.69 2.85
C HIS A 155 7.23 -4.21 4.14
N GLY A 156 6.96 -2.95 4.47
CA GLY A 156 7.15 -2.40 5.80
C GLY A 156 5.86 -1.72 6.23
N SER A 157 5.38 -1.93 7.46
CA SER A 157 4.20 -1.22 7.95
C SER A 157 4.34 -0.80 9.40
N VAL A 158 3.76 0.35 9.70
CA VAL A 158 3.49 0.79 11.07
C VAL A 158 2.00 0.64 11.31
N GLU A 159 1.65 -0.10 12.34
CA GLU A 159 0.26 -0.41 12.70
C GLU A 159 0.00 0.09 14.12
N VAL A 160 -1.05 0.88 14.28
CA VAL A 160 -1.43 1.52 15.55
C VAL A 160 -2.84 1.11 15.91
N PHE A 161 -3.04 0.54 17.09
CA PHE A 161 -4.36 0.22 17.62
C PHE A 161 -5.10 1.49 18.02
N LEU A 162 -6.21 1.78 17.36
CA LEU A 162 -7.14 2.84 17.75
C LEU A 162 -8.12 2.34 18.81
N THR A 163 -8.53 1.08 18.67
CA THR A 163 -9.37 0.34 19.65
C THR A 163 -8.89 -1.12 19.70
N ASP A 164 -9.49 -1.95 20.54
CA ASP A 164 -9.13 -3.38 20.60
C ASP A 164 -9.35 -4.15 19.29
N ARG A 165 -10.15 -3.60 18.37
CA ARG A 165 -10.49 -4.24 17.09
C ARG A 165 -10.10 -3.44 15.86
N VAL A 166 -9.87 -2.14 15.99
CA VAL A 166 -9.58 -1.25 14.86
C VAL A 166 -8.15 -0.79 14.94
N LEU A 167 -7.42 -1.01 13.84
CA LEU A 167 -6.05 -0.53 13.66
C LEU A 167 -6.01 0.49 12.53
N PHE A 168 -5.25 1.54 12.75
CA PHE A 168 -4.74 2.40 11.68
C PHE A 168 -3.38 1.89 11.23
N LEU A 169 -3.14 1.89 9.94
CA LEU A 169 -1.90 1.39 9.38
C LEU A 169 -1.37 2.29 8.27
N VAL A 170 -0.06 2.40 8.22
CA VAL A 170 0.68 3.01 7.12
C VAL A 170 1.67 1.98 6.62
N LYS A 171 1.64 1.69 5.32
CA LYS A 171 2.49 0.69 4.69
C LYS A 171 3.33 1.32 3.58
N ALA A 172 4.55 0.85 3.46
CA ALA A 172 5.39 1.03 2.28
C ALA A 172 5.61 -0.35 1.65
N GLN A 173 5.48 -0.43 0.34
CA GLN A 173 5.74 -1.65 -0.42
C GLN A 173 6.64 -1.37 -1.62
N GLY A 174 7.54 -2.31 -1.91
CA GLY A 174 8.33 -2.32 -3.12
C GLY A 174 8.00 -3.58 -3.92
N ARG A 175 7.32 -3.43 -5.05
CA ARG A 175 6.90 -4.53 -5.92
C ARG A 175 7.91 -4.74 -7.04
N PHE A 176 8.28 -6.00 -7.27
CA PHE A 176 9.09 -6.44 -8.40
C PHE A 176 8.23 -7.27 -9.33
N LEU A 177 7.92 -6.73 -10.50
CA LEU A 177 7.03 -7.32 -11.49
C LEU A 177 7.82 -7.89 -12.66
N PHE A 178 7.44 -9.07 -13.08
CA PHE A 178 7.90 -9.75 -14.28
C PHE A 178 6.74 -9.87 -15.26
N GLY A 179 7.05 -10.01 -16.55
CA GLY A 179 6.04 -10.02 -17.60
C GLY A 179 5.57 -8.63 -18.04
N THR A 180 6.05 -7.56 -17.42
CA THR A 180 5.77 -6.17 -17.80
C THR A 180 6.82 -5.63 -18.76
N ASP A 181 6.42 -4.75 -19.67
CA ASP A 181 7.32 -3.96 -20.54
C ASP A 181 7.66 -2.60 -19.93
N VAL A 182 6.97 -2.26 -18.85
CA VAL A 182 7.15 -1.01 -18.11
C VAL A 182 8.15 -1.23 -16.95
N HIS A 183 8.27 -0.28 -16.04
CA HIS A 183 9.18 -0.39 -14.89
C HIS A 183 8.87 -1.63 -14.03
N ARG A 184 9.89 -2.50 -13.86
CA ARG A 184 9.77 -3.71 -13.04
C ARG A 184 9.65 -3.42 -11.56
N PHE A 185 10.31 -2.36 -11.08
CA PHE A 185 10.23 -1.96 -9.67
C PHE A 185 9.24 -0.83 -9.48
N ARG A 186 8.20 -1.09 -8.68
CA ARG A 186 7.10 -0.16 -8.43
C ARG A 186 6.88 0.03 -6.93
N PRO A 187 7.50 1.05 -6.35
CA PRO A 187 7.26 1.40 -4.95
C PRO A 187 5.93 2.13 -4.77
N ALA A 188 5.26 1.86 -3.64
CA ALA A 188 4.04 2.55 -3.26
C ALA A 188 3.96 2.73 -1.75
N VAL A 189 3.24 3.76 -1.32
CA VAL A 189 2.89 4.00 0.08
C VAL A 189 1.38 3.98 0.20
N SER A 190 0.88 3.32 1.24
CA SER A 190 -0.55 3.21 1.51
C SER A 190 -0.88 3.53 2.97
N ALA A 191 -2.11 3.99 3.19
CA ALA A 191 -2.67 4.15 4.52
C ALA A 191 -4.09 3.56 4.54
N GLY A 192 -4.50 3.05 5.70
CA GLY A 192 -5.81 2.42 5.81
C GLY A 192 -6.19 2.01 7.21
N LEU A 193 -7.26 1.24 7.26
CA LEU A 193 -7.83 0.69 8.49
C LEU A 193 -7.97 -0.82 8.38
N ARG A 194 -7.71 -1.50 9.49
CA ARG A 194 -7.99 -2.93 9.66
C ARG A 194 -8.97 -3.13 10.80
N PHE A 195 -9.99 -3.94 10.57
CA PHE A 195 -10.93 -4.39 11.58
C PHE A 195 -10.68 -5.87 11.89
N ASN A 196 -10.33 -6.17 13.13
CA ASN A 196 -10.08 -7.53 13.63
C ASN A 196 -11.34 -8.10 14.30
N PHE A 197 -11.64 -9.39 14.05
CA PHE A 197 -12.79 -10.13 14.59
C PHE A 197 -12.44 -11.61 14.87
#